data_202c95717c736f8d8393a52a6da16d30
#
_entry.id   202c95717c736f8d8393a52a6da16d30
#
_cell.length_a   1.000
_cell.length_b   1.000
_cell.length_c   1.000
_cell.angle_alpha   90.00
_cell.angle_beta   90.00
_cell.angle_gamma   90.00
#
_symmetry.space_group_name_H-M   'P 1'
#
loop_
_entity.id
_entity.type
_entity.pdbx_description
1 polymer ?
#
loop_
_entity_poly.entity_id
_entity_poly.type
_entity_poly.pdbx_seq_one_letter_code
_entity_poly.pdbx_strand_id
1 'polypeptide(L)'
;MRDASGGVQNIVVFGGTSEIAVATLAHLITPSTTTVMLACRDVAAGQAAAESLDVADTVEVVVEHWDATAHDSHQGVVDAIVARVGDLDIVIMAAGVLGNQDALEADPTSAAGMIDANVTGPVVTLLACARQMRAQGHGHLVVLSSVAGVRVRRAAAVYGATKSALDQFALAMADGLSADGVDVTVVRPGFVHGRMTAGLPPAPFATTPDAVGAATAAAVRRGRRVVWVPSALRAV
;
A
#
# COMPACT_ATOMS: atom_id res chain seq x y z
N MET A 1 -12.61 -4.68 -14.22
CA MET A 1 -13.41 -3.77 -15.09
C MET A 1 -14.29 -2.92 -14.19
N ARG A 2 -14.22 -1.60 -14.29
CA ARG A 2 -15.27 -0.80 -13.63
C ARG A 2 -16.60 -1.24 -14.23
N ASP A 3 -17.60 -1.48 -13.39
CA ASP A 3 -18.94 -1.75 -13.90
C ASP A 3 -19.49 -0.56 -14.69
N ALA A 4 -20.64 -0.71 -15.35
CA ALA A 4 -21.27 0.37 -16.14
C ALA A 4 -21.59 1.62 -15.32
N SER A 5 -21.55 1.55 -13.97
CA SER A 5 -21.71 2.66 -13.03
C SER A 5 -20.38 3.25 -12.55
N GLY A 6 -19.24 2.69 -12.97
CA GLY A 6 -17.89 3.06 -12.52
C GLY A 6 -17.51 2.45 -11.18
N GLY A 7 -18.21 1.42 -10.71
CA GLY A 7 -17.95 0.72 -9.45
C GLY A 7 -16.64 -0.06 -9.49
N VAL A 8 -15.95 -0.12 -8.34
CA VAL A 8 -14.72 -0.87 -8.14
C VAL A 8 -15.06 -2.35 -7.97
N GLN A 9 -14.54 -3.20 -8.84
CA GLN A 9 -14.74 -4.65 -8.80
C GLN A 9 -13.58 -5.39 -8.14
N ASN A 10 -12.34 -5.01 -8.46
CA ASN A 10 -11.15 -5.73 -8.04
C ASN A 10 -10.22 -4.84 -7.22
N ILE A 11 -9.85 -5.28 -6.02
CA ILE A 11 -8.90 -4.59 -5.16
C ILE A 11 -7.74 -5.55 -4.86
N VAL A 12 -6.52 -5.14 -5.17
CA VAL A 12 -5.30 -5.91 -4.90
C VAL A 12 -4.46 -5.19 -3.85
N VAL A 13 -3.98 -5.92 -2.84
CA VAL A 13 -3.15 -5.38 -1.76
C VAL A 13 -1.82 -6.10 -1.72
N PHE A 14 -0.73 -5.41 -2.03
CA PHE A 14 0.63 -5.89 -1.78
C PHE A 14 1.07 -5.48 -0.38
N GLY A 15 1.36 -6.46 0.46
CA GLY A 15 1.46 -6.33 1.91
C GLY A 15 0.10 -6.56 2.59
N GLY A 16 -0.61 -7.62 2.17
CA GLY A 16 -1.98 -7.97 2.57
C GLY A 16 -2.21 -8.17 4.07
N THR A 17 -1.15 -8.32 4.87
CA THR A 17 -1.22 -8.39 6.35
C THR A 17 -1.14 -7.02 7.03
N SER A 18 -1.05 -5.91 6.27
CA SER A 18 -1.00 -4.55 6.82
C SER A 18 -2.32 -4.15 7.47
N GLU A 19 -2.30 -3.82 8.77
CA GLU A 19 -3.49 -3.36 9.52
C GLU A 19 -4.12 -2.12 8.87
N ILE A 20 -3.30 -1.20 8.32
CA ILE A 20 -3.79 -0.03 7.60
C ILE A 20 -4.49 -0.46 6.30
N ALA A 21 -3.92 -1.42 5.57
CA ALA A 21 -4.52 -1.89 4.32
C ALA A 21 -5.84 -2.62 4.57
N VAL A 22 -5.89 -3.50 5.58
CA VAL A 22 -7.13 -4.19 6.01
C VAL A 22 -8.20 -3.18 6.40
N ALA A 23 -7.85 -2.19 7.22
CA ALA A 23 -8.77 -1.10 7.57
C ALA A 23 -9.20 -0.27 6.34
N THR A 24 -8.30 -0.07 5.37
CA THR A 24 -8.64 0.64 4.12
C THR A 24 -9.65 -0.15 3.28
N LEU A 25 -9.52 -1.47 3.21
CA LEU A 25 -10.47 -2.35 2.52
C LEU A 25 -11.88 -2.22 3.09
N ALA A 26 -12.04 -2.18 4.42
CA ALA A 26 -13.34 -2.00 5.07
C ALA A 26 -14.08 -0.73 4.61
N HIS A 27 -13.34 0.30 4.17
CA HIS A 27 -13.91 1.55 3.65
C HIS A 27 -13.96 1.64 2.11
N LEU A 28 -13.26 0.76 1.37
CA LEU A 28 -13.23 0.76 -0.10
C LEU A 28 -14.20 -0.24 -0.72
N ILE A 29 -14.42 -1.37 -0.05
CA ILE A 29 -15.33 -2.42 -0.53
C ILE A 29 -16.74 -1.84 -0.65
N THR A 30 -17.39 -2.12 -1.78
CA THR A 30 -18.73 -1.68 -2.12
C THR A 30 -19.55 -2.87 -2.64
N PRO A 31 -20.86 -2.75 -2.83
CA PRO A 31 -21.66 -3.82 -3.45
C PRO A 31 -21.21 -4.24 -4.85
N SER A 32 -20.44 -3.40 -5.55
CA SER A 32 -19.85 -3.72 -6.87
C SER A 32 -18.55 -4.54 -6.75
N THR A 33 -17.95 -4.64 -5.57
CA THR A 33 -16.69 -5.35 -5.38
C THR A 33 -16.93 -6.85 -5.45
N THR A 34 -16.19 -7.53 -6.31
CA THR A 34 -16.26 -8.97 -6.54
C THR A 34 -15.06 -9.71 -5.98
N THR A 35 -13.87 -9.09 -6.05
CA THR A 35 -12.64 -9.77 -5.65
C THR A 35 -11.72 -8.83 -4.86
N VAL A 36 -11.19 -9.35 -3.76
CA VAL A 36 -10.10 -8.76 -2.98
C VAL A 36 -8.92 -9.73 -2.97
N MET A 37 -7.75 -9.29 -3.41
CA MET A 37 -6.54 -10.11 -3.37
C MET A 37 -5.55 -9.56 -2.35
N LEU A 38 -5.11 -10.41 -1.43
CA LEU A 38 -4.11 -10.11 -0.41
C LEU A 38 -2.79 -10.79 -0.76
N ALA A 39 -1.88 -10.06 -1.40
CA ALA A 39 -0.55 -10.56 -1.73
C ALA A 39 0.42 -10.29 -0.56
N CYS A 40 1.01 -11.35 0.01
CA CYS A 40 1.87 -11.26 1.18
C CYS A 40 2.87 -12.42 1.27
N ARG A 41 3.97 -12.21 2.00
CA ARG A 41 5.01 -13.22 2.19
C ARG A 41 4.55 -14.39 3.06
N ASP A 42 3.84 -14.08 4.14
CA ASP A 42 3.27 -15.08 5.05
C ASP A 42 1.80 -15.31 4.67
N VAL A 43 1.56 -16.40 3.95
CA VAL A 43 0.24 -16.78 3.46
C VAL A 43 -0.71 -17.13 4.61
N ALA A 44 -0.21 -17.73 5.70
CA ALA A 44 -1.03 -18.04 6.86
C ALA A 44 -1.51 -16.78 7.58
N ALA A 45 -0.63 -15.79 7.76
CA ALA A 45 -1.02 -14.48 8.28
C ALA A 45 -1.95 -13.72 7.31
N GLY A 46 -1.78 -13.92 6.00
CA GLY A 46 -2.69 -13.41 4.97
C GLY A 46 -4.09 -14.00 5.10
N GLN A 47 -4.19 -15.31 5.34
CA GLN A 47 -5.45 -16.00 5.55
C GLN A 47 -6.19 -15.47 6.79
N ALA A 48 -5.47 -15.30 7.91
CA ALA A 48 -6.05 -14.68 9.11
C ALA A 48 -6.52 -13.23 8.86
N ALA A 49 -5.79 -12.48 8.03
CA ALA A 49 -6.23 -11.15 7.63
C ALA A 49 -7.48 -11.19 6.74
N ALA A 50 -7.57 -12.13 5.81
CA ALA A 50 -8.75 -12.35 4.97
C ALA A 50 -9.99 -12.70 5.80
N GLU A 51 -9.86 -13.61 6.77
CA GLU A 51 -10.93 -14.01 7.70
C GLU A 51 -11.40 -12.86 8.61
N SER A 52 -10.55 -11.87 8.85
CA SER A 52 -10.92 -10.68 9.64
C SER A 52 -11.71 -9.63 8.87
N LEU A 53 -11.82 -9.76 7.55
CA LEU A 53 -12.59 -8.83 6.73
C LEU A 53 -14.08 -9.17 6.83
N ASP A 54 -14.87 -8.20 7.27
CA ASP A 54 -16.33 -8.28 7.24
C ASP A 54 -16.82 -7.91 5.82
N VAL A 55 -16.96 -8.91 4.96
CA VAL A 55 -17.37 -8.75 3.57
C VAL A 55 -18.59 -9.62 3.26
N ALA A 56 -19.37 -9.21 2.27
CA ALA A 56 -20.50 -10.01 1.81
C ALA A 56 -20.02 -11.32 1.17
N ASP A 57 -20.83 -12.38 1.25
CA ASP A 57 -20.55 -13.69 0.65
C ASP A 57 -20.30 -13.65 -0.87
N THR A 58 -20.69 -12.54 -1.51
CA THR A 58 -20.47 -12.32 -2.94
C THR A 58 -19.05 -11.80 -3.26
N VAL A 59 -18.26 -11.46 -2.25
CA VAL A 59 -16.87 -10.97 -2.42
C VAL A 59 -15.91 -12.13 -2.20
N GLU A 60 -15.20 -12.51 -3.25
CA GLU A 60 -14.13 -13.49 -3.14
C GLU A 60 -12.87 -12.84 -2.53
N VAL A 61 -12.38 -13.35 -1.39
CA VAL A 61 -11.12 -12.93 -0.80
C VAL A 61 -10.05 -13.99 -1.05
N VAL A 62 -9.00 -13.64 -1.78
CA VAL A 62 -7.94 -14.54 -2.20
C VAL A 62 -6.61 -14.11 -1.60
N VAL A 63 -5.85 -15.07 -1.09
CA VAL A 63 -4.48 -14.83 -0.60
C VAL A 63 -3.48 -15.38 -1.60
N GLU A 64 -2.52 -14.56 -2.01
CA GLU A 64 -1.46 -14.90 -2.95
C GLU A 64 -0.09 -14.70 -2.29
N HIS A 65 0.86 -15.60 -2.61
CA HIS A 65 2.22 -15.43 -2.13
C HIS A 65 2.94 -14.32 -2.89
N TRP A 66 3.49 -13.35 -2.17
CA TRP A 66 4.33 -12.29 -2.71
C TRP A 66 5.36 -11.85 -1.67
N ASP A 67 6.64 -11.92 -2.01
CA ASP A 67 7.73 -11.42 -1.17
C ASP A 67 8.37 -10.19 -1.83
N ALA A 68 8.36 -9.06 -1.14
CA ALA A 68 8.92 -7.79 -1.63
C ALA A 68 10.40 -7.89 -2.04
N THR A 69 11.15 -8.87 -1.53
CA THR A 69 12.57 -9.07 -1.84
C THR A 69 12.82 -10.01 -3.02
N ALA A 70 11.79 -10.71 -3.50
CA ALA A 70 11.89 -11.65 -4.63
C ALA A 70 11.60 -10.95 -5.97
N HIS A 71 12.40 -9.95 -6.32
CA HIS A 71 12.16 -8.98 -7.40
C HIS A 71 11.84 -9.63 -8.76
N ASP A 72 12.54 -10.72 -9.11
CA ASP A 72 12.38 -11.42 -10.39
C ASP A 72 10.99 -12.08 -10.54
N SER A 73 10.29 -12.32 -9.42
CA SER A 73 8.97 -12.94 -9.44
C SER A 73 7.82 -11.94 -9.60
N HIS A 74 8.04 -10.66 -9.33
CA HIS A 74 6.95 -9.67 -9.19
C HIS A 74 6.11 -9.53 -10.46
N GLN A 75 6.74 -9.52 -11.63
CA GLN A 75 5.99 -9.45 -12.89
C GLN A 75 5.08 -10.68 -13.06
N GLY A 76 5.61 -11.89 -12.78
CA GLY A 76 4.82 -13.12 -12.87
C GLY A 76 3.66 -13.15 -11.87
N VAL A 77 3.86 -12.62 -10.66
CA VAL A 77 2.76 -12.50 -9.66
C VAL A 77 1.68 -11.54 -10.16
N VAL A 78 2.05 -10.38 -10.70
CA VAL A 78 1.07 -9.43 -11.25
C VAL A 78 0.33 -10.05 -12.45
N ASP A 79 1.03 -10.75 -13.34
CA ASP A 79 0.42 -11.42 -14.50
C ASP A 79 -0.57 -12.52 -14.04
N ALA A 80 -0.24 -13.30 -13.00
CA ALA A 80 -1.14 -14.30 -12.43
C ALA A 80 -2.37 -13.67 -11.78
N ILE A 81 -2.20 -12.56 -11.06
CA ILE A 81 -3.32 -11.80 -10.50
C ILE A 81 -4.24 -11.31 -11.62
N VAL A 82 -3.68 -10.69 -12.65
CA VAL A 82 -4.45 -10.19 -13.81
C VAL A 82 -5.17 -11.32 -14.53
N ALA A 83 -4.53 -12.48 -14.73
CA ALA A 83 -5.18 -13.64 -15.33
C ALA A 83 -6.41 -14.12 -14.53
N ARG A 84 -6.44 -13.90 -13.20
CA ARG A 84 -7.55 -14.27 -12.32
C ARG A 84 -8.66 -13.23 -12.28
N VAL A 85 -8.29 -11.95 -12.12
CA VAL A 85 -9.27 -10.87 -11.87
C VAL A 85 -9.61 -10.04 -13.11
N GLY A 86 -8.82 -10.13 -14.17
CA GLY A 86 -8.93 -9.28 -15.35
C GLY A 86 -8.27 -7.92 -15.11
N ASP A 87 -9.08 -6.88 -14.98
CA ASP A 87 -8.56 -5.52 -14.76
C ASP A 87 -8.21 -5.24 -13.29
N LEU A 88 -7.21 -4.39 -13.08
CA LEU A 88 -6.82 -3.88 -11.76
C LEU A 88 -7.53 -2.54 -11.51
N ASP A 89 -8.60 -2.51 -10.70
CA ASP A 89 -9.28 -1.26 -10.41
C ASP A 89 -8.56 -0.44 -9.34
N ILE A 90 -8.21 -1.08 -8.22
CA ILE A 90 -7.41 -0.46 -7.15
C ILE A 90 -6.26 -1.40 -6.76
N VAL A 91 -5.05 -0.86 -6.70
CA VAL A 91 -3.88 -1.54 -6.13
C VAL A 91 -3.39 -0.75 -4.94
N ILE A 92 -3.29 -1.40 -3.77
CA ILE A 92 -2.75 -0.82 -2.54
C ILE A 92 -1.35 -1.40 -2.30
N MET A 93 -0.32 -0.55 -2.36
CA MET A 93 1.03 -0.89 -1.95
C MET A 93 1.21 -0.55 -0.48
N ALA A 94 1.10 -1.57 0.38
CA ALA A 94 1.17 -1.46 1.83
C ALA A 94 2.41 -2.14 2.43
N ALA A 95 3.25 -2.73 1.59
CA ALA A 95 4.46 -3.41 2.05
C ALA A 95 5.47 -2.42 2.67
N GLY A 96 6.15 -2.91 3.69
CA GLY A 96 7.25 -2.20 4.33
C GLY A 96 7.51 -2.66 5.75
N VAL A 97 8.73 -2.43 6.20
CA VAL A 97 9.20 -2.72 7.56
C VAL A 97 9.78 -1.45 8.19
N LEU A 98 9.57 -1.26 9.49
CA LEU A 98 10.09 -0.10 10.23
C LEU A 98 11.56 -0.29 10.63
N GLY A 99 11.91 -1.51 11.07
CA GLY A 99 13.24 -1.82 11.62
C GLY A 99 13.53 -1.10 12.94
N ASN A 100 14.77 -1.25 13.39
CA ASN A 100 15.33 -0.54 14.53
C ASN A 100 16.60 0.17 14.09
N GLN A 101 16.69 1.48 14.22
CA GLN A 101 17.81 2.28 13.69
C GLN A 101 19.15 1.90 14.34
N ASP A 102 19.19 1.68 15.66
CA ASP A 102 20.43 1.32 16.35
C ASP A 102 20.93 -0.06 15.91
N ALA A 103 20.02 -1.02 15.67
CA ALA A 103 20.37 -2.34 15.13
C ALA A 103 20.91 -2.23 13.69
N LEU A 104 20.35 -1.37 12.86
CA LEU A 104 20.82 -1.11 11.50
C LEU A 104 22.21 -0.43 11.48
N GLU A 105 22.49 0.42 12.46
CA GLU A 105 23.82 1.04 12.62
C GLU A 105 24.86 0.02 13.13
N ALA A 106 24.45 -0.94 13.95
CA ALA A 106 25.32 -2.01 14.44
C ALA A 106 25.62 -3.07 13.36
N ASP A 107 24.65 -3.36 12.48
CA ASP A 107 24.82 -4.25 11.32
C ASP A 107 24.32 -3.54 10.04
N PRO A 108 25.19 -2.76 9.36
CA PRO A 108 24.80 -2.01 8.18
C PRO A 108 24.32 -2.88 7.01
N THR A 109 24.70 -4.16 6.96
CA THR A 109 24.28 -5.07 5.88
C THR A 109 22.77 -5.35 5.93
N SER A 110 22.18 -5.32 7.12
CA SER A 110 20.73 -5.49 7.30
C SER A 110 19.89 -4.34 6.70
N ALA A 111 20.50 -3.17 6.48
CA ALA A 111 19.84 -2.04 5.82
C ALA A 111 19.48 -2.36 4.36
N ALA A 112 20.24 -3.20 3.67
CA ALA A 112 19.94 -3.61 2.29
C ALA A 112 18.58 -4.31 2.20
N GLY A 113 18.30 -5.27 3.08
CA GLY A 113 17.00 -5.95 3.13
C GLY A 113 15.82 -5.01 3.42
N MET A 114 16.03 -3.96 4.23
CA MET A 114 15.02 -2.94 4.44
C MET A 114 14.79 -2.10 3.17
N ILE A 115 15.84 -1.72 2.45
CA ILE A 115 15.73 -0.98 1.19
C ILE A 115 14.99 -1.83 0.16
N ASP A 116 15.30 -3.10 0.07
CA ASP A 116 14.62 -4.03 -0.83
C ASP A 116 13.13 -4.13 -0.51
N ALA A 117 12.78 -4.37 0.75
CA ALA A 117 11.39 -4.51 1.16
C ALA A 117 10.57 -3.21 1.06
N ASN A 118 11.21 -2.06 1.29
CA ASN A 118 10.50 -0.77 1.37
C ASN A 118 10.55 0.04 0.06
N VAL A 119 11.51 -0.25 -0.82
CA VAL A 119 11.72 0.53 -2.06
C VAL A 119 11.76 -0.37 -3.29
N THR A 120 12.76 -1.27 -3.40
CA THR A 120 12.99 -2.01 -4.64
C THR A 120 11.77 -2.85 -5.01
N GLY A 121 11.29 -3.69 -4.09
CA GLY A 121 10.11 -4.52 -4.33
C GLY A 121 8.85 -3.73 -4.64
N PRO A 122 8.45 -2.75 -3.81
CA PRO A 122 7.35 -1.85 -4.12
C PRO A 122 7.45 -1.16 -5.48
N VAL A 123 8.62 -0.63 -5.84
CA VAL A 123 8.84 0.04 -7.13
C VAL A 123 8.64 -0.92 -8.30
N VAL A 124 9.27 -2.11 -8.27
CA VAL A 124 9.13 -3.11 -9.33
C VAL A 124 7.67 -3.55 -9.50
N THR A 125 6.99 -3.82 -8.39
CA THR A 125 5.57 -4.23 -8.40
C THR A 125 4.66 -3.11 -8.92
N LEU A 126 4.87 -1.87 -8.47
CA LEU A 126 4.07 -0.72 -8.93
C LEU A 126 4.26 -0.46 -10.44
N LEU A 127 5.48 -0.64 -10.98
CA LEU A 127 5.73 -0.54 -12.41
C LEU A 127 5.00 -1.62 -13.20
N ALA A 128 4.97 -2.87 -12.70
CA ALA A 128 4.24 -3.96 -13.33
C ALA A 128 2.71 -3.68 -13.33
N CYS A 129 2.16 -3.23 -12.19
CA CYS A 129 0.75 -2.85 -12.09
C CYS A 129 0.42 -1.65 -12.99
N ALA A 130 1.28 -0.63 -13.04
CA ALA A 130 1.09 0.54 -13.89
C ALA A 130 1.10 0.18 -15.38
N ARG A 131 1.94 -0.77 -15.80
CA ARG A 131 1.94 -1.28 -17.17
C ARG A 131 0.59 -1.89 -17.53
N GLN A 132 0.02 -2.70 -16.65
CA GLN A 132 -1.32 -3.28 -16.82
C GLN A 132 -2.39 -2.20 -16.86
N MET A 133 -2.39 -1.27 -15.90
CA MET A 133 -3.38 -0.20 -15.81
C MET A 133 -3.36 0.74 -17.02
N ARG A 134 -2.17 1.01 -17.60
CA ARG A 134 -2.06 1.71 -18.89
C ARG A 134 -2.72 0.96 -20.04
N ALA A 135 -2.49 -0.36 -20.11
CA ALA A 135 -3.08 -1.18 -21.17
C ALA A 135 -4.61 -1.24 -21.07
N GLN A 136 -5.18 -1.19 -19.86
CA GLN A 136 -6.63 -1.18 -19.66
C GLN A 136 -7.26 0.22 -19.68
N GLY A 137 -6.44 1.30 -19.63
CA GLY A 137 -6.88 2.70 -19.72
C GLY A 137 -7.55 3.24 -18.45
N HIS A 138 -7.43 2.55 -17.32
CA HIS A 138 -7.96 2.99 -16.02
C HIS A 138 -7.23 2.29 -14.87
N GLY A 139 -7.39 2.80 -13.66
CA GLY A 139 -6.89 2.20 -12.43
C GLY A 139 -6.56 3.23 -11.36
N HIS A 140 -6.31 2.77 -10.14
CA HIS A 140 -5.90 3.63 -9.04
C HIS A 140 -4.83 2.96 -8.19
N LEU A 141 -3.64 3.52 -8.16
CA LEU A 141 -2.55 3.09 -7.28
C LEU A 141 -2.61 3.85 -5.96
N VAL A 142 -2.66 3.14 -4.85
CA VAL A 142 -2.59 3.70 -3.49
C VAL A 142 -1.27 3.28 -2.86
N VAL A 143 -0.43 4.23 -2.47
CA VAL A 143 0.90 3.97 -1.93
C VAL A 143 1.00 4.43 -0.49
N LEU A 144 1.21 3.50 0.45
CA LEU A 144 1.41 3.82 1.86
C LEU A 144 2.85 4.30 2.11
N SER A 145 3.02 5.61 2.07
CA SER A 145 4.23 6.34 2.49
C SER A 145 4.24 6.55 4.01
N SER A 146 4.78 7.64 4.48
CA SER A 146 4.81 8.09 5.87
C SER A 146 5.20 9.57 5.94
N VAL A 147 4.80 10.25 7.01
CA VAL A 147 5.38 11.56 7.36
C VAL A 147 6.89 11.48 7.58
N ALA A 148 7.42 10.32 7.98
CA ALA A 148 8.86 10.08 8.11
C ALA A 148 9.60 10.18 6.76
N GLY A 149 8.92 9.93 5.63
CA GLY A 149 9.47 10.12 4.29
C GLY A 149 9.53 11.58 3.87
N VAL A 150 8.70 12.45 4.43
CA VAL A 150 8.72 13.88 4.15
C VAL A 150 9.76 14.60 4.99
N ARG A 151 9.89 14.22 6.27
CA ARG A 151 10.91 14.75 7.18
C ARG A 151 11.63 13.59 7.86
N VAL A 152 12.74 13.18 7.26
CA VAL A 152 13.58 12.11 7.79
C VAL A 152 14.21 12.56 9.12
N ARG A 153 14.10 11.70 10.14
CA ARG A 153 14.66 11.96 11.47
C ARG A 153 15.75 10.93 11.79
N ARG A 154 16.76 11.34 12.57
CA ARG A 154 17.88 10.47 12.96
C ARG A 154 17.41 9.12 13.57
N ALA A 155 16.42 9.14 14.45
CA ALA A 155 15.93 7.95 15.15
C ALA A 155 15.29 6.90 14.20
N ALA A 156 15.06 7.21 12.93
CA ALA A 156 14.53 6.32 11.91
C ALA A 156 15.06 6.74 10.52
N ALA A 157 16.38 6.96 10.42
CA ALA A 157 16.99 7.54 9.24
C ALA A 157 16.83 6.62 8.01
N VAL A 158 17.12 5.33 8.15
CA VAL A 158 16.99 4.36 7.04
C VAL A 158 15.52 4.22 6.63
N TYR A 159 14.61 4.02 7.59
CA TYR A 159 13.18 3.95 7.31
C TYR A 159 12.66 5.23 6.62
N GLY A 160 12.99 6.40 7.16
CA GLY A 160 12.58 7.67 6.59
C GLY A 160 13.10 7.86 5.18
N ALA A 161 14.36 7.50 4.91
CA ALA A 161 14.94 7.56 3.57
C ALA A 161 14.22 6.62 2.60
N THR A 162 13.90 5.38 3.01
CA THR A 162 13.14 4.45 2.16
C THR A 162 11.73 4.96 1.86
N LYS A 163 11.04 5.52 2.86
CA LYS A 163 9.72 6.11 2.65
C LYS A 163 9.76 7.40 1.81
N SER A 164 10.84 8.18 1.91
CA SER A 164 11.07 9.34 1.02
C SER A 164 11.23 8.89 -0.43
N ALA A 165 12.04 7.88 -0.69
CA ALA A 165 12.25 7.34 -2.04
C ALA A 165 10.93 6.85 -2.65
N LEU A 166 10.16 6.02 -1.92
CA LEU A 166 8.87 5.51 -2.39
C LEU A 166 7.83 6.63 -2.61
N ASP A 167 7.80 7.63 -1.72
CA ASP A 167 6.93 8.79 -1.81
C ASP A 167 7.18 9.59 -3.09
N GLN A 168 8.43 9.97 -3.34
CA GLN A 168 8.81 10.72 -4.53
C GLN A 168 8.60 9.92 -5.83
N PHE A 169 8.90 8.63 -5.80
CA PHE A 169 8.63 7.74 -6.92
C PHE A 169 7.14 7.71 -7.26
N ALA A 170 6.27 7.53 -6.26
CA ALA A 170 4.83 7.48 -6.46
C ALA A 170 4.26 8.82 -6.97
N LEU A 171 4.79 9.95 -6.52
CA LEU A 171 4.40 11.28 -7.02
C LEU A 171 4.81 11.46 -8.50
N ALA A 172 6.03 11.04 -8.87
CA ALA A 172 6.48 11.08 -10.25
C ALA A 172 5.65 10.14 -11.15
N MET A 173 5.28 8.96 -10.64
CA MET A 173 4.35 8.07 -11.35
C MET A 173 3.01 8.74 -11.60
N ALA A 174 2.47 9.48 -10.61
CA ALA A 174 1.19 10.18 -10.75
C ALA A 174 1.18 11.16 -11.93
N ASP A 175 2.31 11.86 -12.13
CA ASP A 175 2.45 12.78 -13.27
C ASP A 175 2.46 12.04 -14.62
N GLY A 176 3.18 10.88 -14.68
CA GLY A 176 3.30 10.08 -15.88
C GLY A 176 2.08 9.25 -16.25
N LEU A 177 1.18 8.97 -15.28
CA LEU A 177 0.04 8.06 -15.47
C LEU A 177 -1.29 8.80 -15.71
N SER A 178 -1.37 10.09 -15.38
CA SER A 178 -2.62 10.84 -15.44
C SER A 178 -3.23 10.90 -16.85
N ALA A 179 -2.40 10.94 -17.89
CA ALA A 179 -2.84 10.92 -19.29
C ALA A 179 -3.38 9.55 -19.73
N ASP A 180 -3.00 8.49 -19.01
CA ASP A 180 -3.40 7.11 -19.29
C ASP A 180 -4.69 6.70 -18.53
N GLY A 181 -5.36 7.63 -17.85
CA GLY A 181 -6.56 7.35 -17.06
C GLY A 181 -6.27 6.64 -15.73
N VAL A 182 -5.03 6.67 -15.25
CA VAL A 182 -4.61 6.02 -14.02
C VAL A 182 -4.30 7.05 -12.93
N ASP A 183 -4.99 6.92 -11.81
CA ASP A 183 -4.79 7.78 -10.65
C ASP A 183 -3.74 7.20 -9.68
N VAL A 184 -3.09 8.08 -8.93
CA VAL A 184 -2.19 7.69 -7.84
C VAL A 184 -2.49 8.50 -6.59
N THR A 185 -2.67 7.81 -5.46
CA THR A 185 -2.81 8.44 -4.13
C THR A 185 -1.66 8.02 -3.23
N VAL A 186 -0.88 9.00 -2.78
CA VAL A 186 0.16 8.81 -1.76
C VAL A 186 -0.42 9.12 -0.39
N VAL A 187 -0.40 8.13 0.51
CA VAL A 187 -0.88 8.26 1.88
C VAL A 187 0.31 8.51 2.80
N ARG A 188 0.25 9.58 3.59
CA ARG A 188 1.30 9.99 4.54
C ARG A 188 0.78 9.91 5.98
N PRO A 189 0.72 8.70 6.59
CA PRO A 189 0.33 8.57 7.98
C PRO A 189 1.43 9.11 8.91
N GLY A 190 1.00 9.62 10.07
CA GLY A 190 1.87 9.82 11.22
C GLY A 190 2.14 8.52 11.96
N PHE A 191 2.30 8.61 13.30
CA PHE A 191 2.37 7.43 14.15
C PHE A 191 1.00 6.74 14.17
N VAL A 192 0.95 5.47 13.78
CA VAL A 192 -0.27 4.65 13.78
C VAL A 192 -0.14 3.58 14.85
N HIS A 193 -1.09 3.51 15.76
CA HIS A 193 -1.15 2.42 16.75
C HIS A 193 -1.42 1.10 16.04
N GLY A 194 -0.47 0.15 16.11
CA GLY A 194 -0.58 -1.16 15.48
C GLY A 194 0.67 -2.00 15.73
N ARG A 195 0.72 -3.18 15.11
CA ARG A 195 1.83 -4.14 15.29
C ARG A 195 3.20 -3.55 14.95
N MET A 196 3.28 -2.74 13.89
CA MET A 196 4.55 -2.14 13.45
C MET A 196 5.14 -1.17 14.47
N THR A 197 4.30 -0.52 15.30
CA THR A 197 4.69 0.45 16.31
C THR A 197 4.53 -0.08 17.74
N ALA A 198 4.25 -1.37 17.88
CA ALA A 198 4.09 -1.99 19.19
C ALA A 198 5.36 -1.80 20.05
N GLY A 199 5.19 -1.38 21.31
CA GLY A 199 6.30 -1.10 22.22
C GLY A 199 7.00 0.25 22.04
N LEU A 200 6.66 1.01 21.00
CA LEU A 200 7.20 2.36 20.81
C LEU A 200 6.34 3.41 21.55
N PRO A 201 6.94 4.45 22.14
CA PRO A 201 6.19 5.54 22.73
C PRO A 201 5.39 6.28 21.64
N PRO A 202 4.11 6.58 21.89
CA PRO A 202 3.29 7.30 20.92
C PRO A 202 3.87 8.68 20.59
N ALA A 203 3.89 9.00 19.29
CA ALA A 203 4.26 10.34 18.86
C ALA A 203 3.06 11.30 18.91
N PRO A 204 3.29 12.63 18.93
CA PRO A 204 2.21 13.60 18.80
C PRO A 204 1.36 13.33 17.55
N PHE A 205 0.04 13.50 17.66
CA PHE A 205 -0.92 13.20 16.60
C PHE A 205 -0.96 11.72 16.20
N ALA A 206 -0.71 10.80 17.15
CA ALA A 206 -0.91 9.38 16.91
C ALA A 206 -2.35 9.09 16.45
N THR A 207 -2.51 8.13 15.57
CA THR A 207 -3.78 7.78 14.93
C THR A 207 -4.00 6.26 14.93
N THR A 208 -5.09 5.80 14.35
CA THR A 208 -5.44 4.38 14.25
C THR A 208 -5.41 3.89 12.80
N PRO A 209 -5.30 2.57 12.57
CA PRO A 209 -5.43 2.00 11.23
C PRO A 209 -6.76 2.39 10.56
N ASP A 210 -7.86 2.38 11.31
CA ASP A 210 -9.19 2.75 10.81
C ASP A 210 -9.26 4.21 10.34
N ALA A 211 -8.74 5.15 11.13
CA ALA A 211 -8.69 6.55 10.72
C ALA A 211 -7.86 6.77 9.45
N VAL A 212 -6.76 6.01 9.28
CA VAL A 212 -5.96 6.05 8.05
C VAL A 212 -6.75 5.42 6.89
N GLY A 213 -7.41 4.29 7.12
CA GLY A 213 -8.25 3.60 6.13
C GLY A 213 -9.36 4.49 5.60
N ALA A 214 -10.13 5.10 6.50
CA ALA A 214 -11.22 6.02 6.17
C ALA A 214 -10.73 7.22 5.34
N ALA A 215 -9.62 7.84 5.76
CA ALA A 215 -9.03 8.98 5.05
C ALA A 215 -8.50 8.58 3.67
N THR A 216 -7.90 7.39 3.55
CA THR A 216 -7.41 6.83 2.29
C THR A 216 -8.56 6.59 1.32
N ALA A 217 -9.59 5.89 1.75
CA ALA A 217 -10.77 5.64 0.92
C ALA A 217 -11.46 6.94 0.46
N ALA A 218 -11.55 7.93 1.36
CA ALA A 218 -12.08 9.25 0.99
C ALA A 218 -11.20 9.98 -0.03
N ALA A 219 -9.87 9.81 0.04
CA ALA A 219 -8.93 10.39 -0.92
C ALA A 219 -9.06 9.72 -2.30
N VAL A 220 -9.14 8.39 -2.35
CA VAL A 220 -9.35 7.60 -3.58
C VAL A 220 -10.63 8.05 -4.29
N ARG A 221 -11.77 8.10 -3.56
CA ARG A 221 -13.05 8.52 -4.14
C ARG A 221 -13.05 9.97 -4.69
N ARG A 222 -12.16 10.83 -4.20
CA ARG A 222 -12.02 12.23 -4.63
C ARG A 222 -10.88 12.47 -5.61
N GLY A 223 -10.18 11.44 -6.04
CA GLY A 223 -9.00 11.56 -6.91
C GLY A 223 -7.88 12.41 -6.29
N ARG A 224 -7.70 12.37 -4.96
CA ARG A 224 -6.67 13.16 -4.28
C ARG A 224 -5.32 12.49 -4.41
N ARG A 225 -4.34 13.22 -4.92
CA ARG A 225 -2.97 12.74 -5.10
C ARG A 225 -2.22 12.50 -3.78
N VAL A 226 -2.46 13.29 -2.75
CA VAL A 226 -1.80 13.17 -1.44
C VAL A 226 -2.79 13.33 -0.31
N VAL A 227 -2.70 12.46 0.67
CA VAL A 227 -3.46 12.56 1.92
C VAL A 227 -2.54 12.40 3.14
N TRP A 228 -2.70 13.31 4.12
CA TRP A 228 -2.00 13.31 5.39
C TRP A 228 -2.95 12.85 6.48
N VAL A 229 -2.50 11.93 7.35
CA VAL A 229 -3.36 11.41 8.41
C VAL A 229 -2.62 11.40 9.76
N PRO A 230 -3.04 12.20 10.72
CA PRO A 230 -4.07 13.25 10.62
C PRO A 230 -3.66 14.43 9.71
N SER A 231 -4.65 15.15 9.19
CA SER A 231 -4.40 16.27 8.26
C SER A 231 -3.55 17.40 8.86
N ALA A 232 -3.55 17.56 10.18
CA ALA A 232 -2.72 18.51 10.92
C ALA A 232 -1.21 18.32 10.65
N LEU A 233 -0.77 17.10 10.33
CA LEU A 233 0.65 16.81 10.02
C LEU A 233 1.15 17.48 8.74
N ARG A 234 0.26 18.05 7.93
CA ARG A 234 0.64 18.85 6.76
C ARG A 234 1.33 20.17 7.14
N ALA A 235 1.08 20.67 8.34
CA ALA A 235 1.60 21.94 8.85
C ALA A 235 2.85 21.76 9.74
N VAL A 236 3.32 20.53 9.98
CA VAL A 236 4.49 20.17 10.80
C VAL A 236 5.66 19.79 9.91
#